data_1793024e5176d24f0ff8d54e3cabb172
#
_entry.id   1793024e5176d24f0ff8d54e3cabb172
#
_cell.length_a   1.000
_cell.length_b   1.000
_cell.length_c   1.000
_cell.angle_alpha   90.00
_cell.angle_beta   90.00
_cell.angle_gamma   90.00
#
_symmetry.space_group_name_H-M   'P 1'
#
loop_
_entity.id
_entity.type
_entity.pdbx_description
1 polymer ?
#
loop_
_entity_poly.entity_id
_entity_poly.type
_entity_poly.pdbx_seq_one_letter_code
_entity_poly.pdbx_strand_id
1 'polypeptide(L)'
;MASTAHVGNALADLIIPLVKGDGPSASRLERVSLLCLGRHQVRTPLMYEPSLIIIAQGRKVGYLGDREIHYNPGHYLVQTLPLPFECETHGSPEAPLLGVSVKFDPALLSEMVTAMGDIHQPQTAPMPMASVAMNDGMQAAVLRLARTLHDDVECSTMGDARIRDVVFEALKGEQGPAMRALV
;
A
#
# COMPACT_ATOMS: atom_id res chain seq x y z
N MET A 1 -15.55 -17.50 0.76
CA MET A 1 -14.66 -16.56 1.46
C MET A 1 -13.20 -17.01 1.24
N ALA A 2 -12.48 -16.39 0.32
CA ALA A 2 -11.05 -16.62 0.21
C ALA A 2 -10.38 -16.00 1.44
N SER A 3 -9.66 -16.79 2.20
CA SER A 3 -8.95 -16.35 3.41
C SER A 3 -7.97 -15.24 3.05
N THR A 4 -7.92 -14.16 3.82
CA THR A 4 -6.93 -13.07 3.70
C THR A 4 -5.48 -13.59 3.64
N ALA A 5 -5.19 -14.71 4.29
CA ALA A 5 -3.90 -15.39 4.21
C ALA A 5 -3.56 -15.89 2.80
N HIS A 6 -4.56 -16.28 2.01
CA HIS A 6 -4.34 -16.81 0.65
C HIS A 6 -3.94 -15.70 -0.35
N VAL A 7 -4.45 -14.50 -0.15
CA VAL A 7 -4.11 -13.33 -1.01
C VAL A 7 -2.70 -12.81 -0.70
N GLY A 8 -2.30 -12.79 0.56
CA GLY A 8 -0.94 -12.45 0.96
C GLY A 8 0.10 -13.34 0.27
N ASN A 9 -0.13 -14.65 0.24
CA ASN A 9 0.76 -15.59 -0.44
C ASN A 9 0.81 -15.35 -1.97
N ALA A 10 -0.33 -15.10 -2.62
CA ALA A 10 -0.38 -14.81 -4.04
C ALA A 10 0.35 -13.50 -4.39
N LEU A 11 0.20 -12.47 -3.57
CA LEU A 11 0.89 -11.20 -3.74
C LEU A 11 2.40 -11.35 -3.51
N ALA A 12 2.82 -12.09 -2.49
CA ALA A 12 4.22 -12.37 -2.20
C ALA A 12 4.89 -13.09 -3.39
N ASP A 13 4.23 -14.10 -3.96
CA ASP A 13 4.72 -14.85 -5.12
C ASP A 13 4.92 -13.96 -6.35
N LEU A 14 4.10 -12.93 -6.51
CA LEU A 14 4.24 -11.95 -7.59
C LEU A 14 5.36 -10.94 -7.34
N ILE A 15 5.63 -10.59 -6.09
CA ILE A 15 6.64 -9.58 -5.74
C ILE A 15 8.05 -10.17 -5.71
N ILE A 16 8.23 -11.37 -5.19
CA ILE A 16 9.56 -12.00 -4.99
C ILE A 16 10.44 -11.92 -6.24
N PRO A 17 9.98 -12.26 -7.46
CA PRO A 17 10.82 -12.21 -8.65
C PRO A 17 11.24 -10.80 -9.06
N LEU A 18 10.59 -9.76 -8.56
CA LEU A 18 10.80 -8.37 -8.96
C LEU A 18 11.71 -7.59 -8.00
N VAL A 19 11.91 -8.07 -6.77
CA VAL A 19 12.74 -7.38 -5.79
C VAL A 19 14.23 -7.57 -6.08
N LYS A 20 15.03 -6.53 -5.81
CA LYS A 20 16.46 -6.47 -6.17
C LYS A 20 17.39 -6.43 -4.95
N GLY A 21 16.92 -6.85 -3.79
CA GLY A 21 17.66 -6.82 -2.53
C GLY A 21 16.89 -6.09 -1.44
N ASP A 22 17.53 -5.90 -0.30
CA ASP A 22 16.92 -5.26 0.87
C ASP A 22 16.63 -3.76 0.62
N GLY A 23 15.51 -3.32 1.14
CA GLY A 23 15.03 -1.95 1.08
C GLY A 23 14.02 -1.70 -0.05
N PRO A 24 13.61 -0.44 -0.23
CA PRO A 24 12.75 -0.05 -1.32
C PRO A 24 13.48 -0.11 -2.65
N SER A 25 12.80 -0.59 -3.68
CA SER A 25 13.30 -0.59 -5.06
C SER A 25 12.24 -0.10 -6.03
N ALA A 26 12.69 0.56 -7.11
CA ALA A 26 11.81 1.02 -8.16
C ALA A 26 11.19 -0.17 -8.92
N SER A 27 9.94 0.00 -9.35
CA SER A 27 9.31 -0.90 -10.31
C SER A 27 9.31 -0.27 -11.71
N ARG A 28 8.69 -0.96 -12.68
CA ARG A 28 8.43 -0.42 -14.03
C ARG A 28 7.47 0.77 -14.03
N LEU A 29 6.69 0.97 -12.97
CA LEU A 29 5.78 2.09 -12.79
C LEU A 29 6.38 3.08 -11.78
N GLU A 30 6.60 4.33 -12.21
CA GLU A 30 7.29 5.35 -11.42
C GLU A 30 6.68 5.57 -10.03
N ARG A 31 5.35 5.48 -9.92
CA ARG A 31 4.63 5.67 -8.65
C ARG A 31 4.50 4.42 -7.80
N VAL A 32 5.03 3.29 -8.27
CA VAL A 32 4.96 2.00 -7.58
C VAL A 32 6.36 1.55 -7.21
N SER A 33 6.61 1.39 -5.92
CA SER A 33 7.87 0.85 -5.39
C SER A 33 7.62 -0.50 -4.73
N LEU A 34 8.65 -1.34 -4.73
CA LEU A 34 8.66 -2.63 -4.08
C LEU A 34 9.45 -2.54 -2.78
N LEU A 35 9.00 -3.25 -1.76
CA LEU A 35 9.65 -3.32 -0.45
C LEU A 35 10.11 -4.76 -0.22
N CYS A 36 11.37 -4.92 0.21
CA CYS A 36 11.92 -6.20 0.62
C CYS A 36 12.86 -5.99 1.81
N LEU A 37 12.75 -6.81 2.84
CA LEU A 37 13.70 -6.83 3.95
C LEU A 37 13.83 -8.24 4.52
N GLY A 38 15.00 -8.85 4.29
CA GLY A 38 15.31 -10.21 4.72
C GLY A 38 15.84 -10.31 6.16
N ARG A 39 15.48 -9.38 7.03
CA ARG A 39 15.92 -9.36 8.43
C ARG A 39 14.91 -8.66 9.33
N HIS A 40 15.01 -8.92 10.63
CA HIS A 40 14.35 -8.09 11.62
C HIS A 40 15.04 -6.71 11.69
N GLN A 41 14.27 -5.67 11.68
CA GLN A 41 14.73 -4.32 11.95
C GLN A 41 14.04 -3.78 13.19
N VAL A 42 14.82 -3.48 14.21
CA VAL A 42 14.33 -2.87 15.44
C VAL A 42 13.71 -1.51 15.16
N ARG A 43 12.91 -1.05 16.09
CA ARG A 43 12.24 0.26 16.03
C ARG A 43 13.21 1.36 15.61
N THR A 44 12.98 1.94 14.45
CA THR A 44 13.87 2.88 13.75
C THR A 44 13.05 4.05 13.19
N PRO A 45 13.55 5.29 13.25
CA PRO A 45 12.89 6.44 12.64
C PRO A 45 12.71 6.25 11.14
N LEU A 46 11.52 6.59 10.65
CA LEU A 46 11.13 6.47 9.26
C LEU A 46 10.19 7.62 8.89
N MET A 47 10.14 7.98 7.62
CA MET A 47 9.17 8.92 7.08
C MET A 47 8.75 8.45 5.69
N TYR A 48 7.44 8.27 5.50
CA TYR A 48 6.87 7.98 4.20
C TYR A 48 6.34 9.25 3.54
N GLU A 49 6.45 9.32 2.23
CA GLU A 49 5.64 10.24 1.44
C GLU A 49 4.17 9.78 1.41
N PRO A 50 3.22 10.69 1.11
CA PRO A 50 1.82 10.32 0.97
C PRO A 50 1.64 9.16 -0.01
N SER A 51 1.14 8.04 0.50
CA SER A 51 1.10 6.77 -0.25
C SER A 51 0.18 5.74 0.41
N LEU A 52 -0.09 4.69 -0.34
CA LEU A 52 -0.60 3.42 0.19
C LEU A 52 0.57 2.45 0.33
N ILE A 53 0.62 1.72 1.44
CA ILE A 53 1.62 0.68 1.66
C ILE A 53 0.92 -0.63 1.95
N ILE A 54 1.18 -1.63 1.13
CA ILE A 54 0.56 -2.94 1.17
C ILE A 54 1.63 -3.98 1.50
N ILE A 55 1.48 -4.70 2.59
CA ILE A 55 2.39 -5.76 3.00
C ILE A 55 1.84 -7.10 2.50
N ALA A 56 2.66 -7.81 1.74
CA ALA A 56 2.34 -9.15 1.22
C ALA A 56 2.82 -10.27 2.15
N GLN A 57 3.95 -10.07 2.83
CA GLN A 57 4.58 -11.04 3.72
C GLN A 57 5.36 -10.31 4.80
N GLY A 58 5.49 -10.94 5.96
CA GLY A 58 6.13 -10.32 7.11
C GLY A 58 5.18 -9.41 7.88
N ARG A 59 5.73 -8.55 8.73
CA ARG A 59 4.94 -7.69 9.62
C ARG A 59 5.63 -6.36 9.84
N LYS A 60 4.86 -5.28 9.88
CA LYS A 60 5.33 -3.96 10.27
C LYS A 60 4.48 -3.37 11.38
N VAL A 61 5.14 -2.68 12.29
CA VAL A 61 4.50 -1.92 13.36
C VAL A 61 5.02 -0.47 13.30
N GLY A 62 4.12 0.46 13.06
CA GLY A 62 4.41 1.89 13.12
C GLY A 62 4.06 2.45 14.49
N TYR A 63 4.88 3.38 14.97
CA TYR A 63 4.70 4.08 16.24
C TYR A 63 4.62 5.58 15.97
N LEU A 64 3.44 6.15 16.11
CA LEU A 64 3.18 7.57 15.90
C LEU A 64 2.66 8.16 17.21
N GLY A 65 3.53 8.84 17.97
CA GLY A 65 3.22 9.27 19.34
C GLY A 65 2.91 8.04 20.21
N ASP A 66 1.77 8.07 20.89
CA ASP A 66 1.30 6.96 21.74
C ASP A 66 0.52 5.89 20.95
N ARG A 67 0.41 6.03 19.63
CA ARG A 67 -0.33 5.10 18.77
C ARG A 67 0.59 4.07 18.18
N GLU A 68 0.17 2.81 18.28
CA GLU A 68 0.76 1.66 17.62
C GLU A 68 -0.11 1.24 16.44
N ILE A 69 0.47 1.18 15.25
CA ILE A 69 -0.24 0.92 14.00
C ILE A 69 0.34 -0.35 13.36
N HIS A 70 -0.45 -1.43 13.36
CA HIS A 70 -0.10 -2.69 12.75
C HIS A 70 -0.58 -2.72 11.30
N TYR A 71 0.34 -2.88 10.35
CA TYR A 71 0.01 -3.09 8.95
C TYR A 71 0.70 -4.34 8.43
N ASN A 72 -0.06 -5.42 8.44
CA ASN A 72 0.34 -6.78 8.13
C ASN A 72 -0.37 -7.25 6.84
N PRO A 73 -0.07 -8.46 6.32
CA PRO A 73 -0.83 -9.05 5.23
C PRO A 73 -2.35 -9.01 5.49
N GLY A 74 -3.12 -8.63 4.48
CA GLY A 74 -4.57 -8.44 4.62
C GLY A 74 -5.00 -7.03 5.02
N HIS A 75 -4.03 -6.14 5.23
CA HIS A 75 -4.26 -4.71 5.52
C HIS A 75 -3.46 -3.84 4.55
N TYR A 76 -3.84 -2.59 4.44
CA TYR A 76 -3.04 -1.55 3.80
C TYR A 76 -2.93 -0.33 4.71
N LEU A 77 -1.80 0.32 4.66
CA LEU A 77 -1.56 1.58 5.37
C LEU A 77 -1.92 2.73 4.43
N VAL A 78 -2.71 3.67 4.94
CA VAL A 78 -2.95 4.96 4.29
C VAL A 78 -2.10 6.00 5.00
N GLN A 79 -1.15 6.59 4.29
CA GLN A 79 -0.30 7.68 4.76
C GLN A 79 -0.65 8.93 3.98
N THR A 80 -1.26 9.92 4.63
CA THR A 80 -1.69 11.15 3.93
C THR A 80 -0.75 12.33 4.16
N LEU A 81 0.00 12.32 5.26
CA LEU A 81 0.96 13.38 5.57
C LEU A 81 2.37 12.81 5.75
N PRO A 82 3.42 13.51 5.32
CA PRO A 82 4.81 13.08 5.52
C PRO A 82 5.23 13.35 6.97
N LEU A 83 4.74 12.55 7.90
CA LEU A 83 5.04 12.67 9.32
C LEU A 83 6.18 11.73 9.70
N PRO A 84 7.15 12.18 10.51
CA PRO A 84 8.14 11.30 11.11
C PRO A 84 7.46 10.36 12.12
N PHE A 85 7.79 9.07 12.04
CA PHE A 85 7.33 8.04 12.97
C PHE A 85 8.44 7.01 13.13
N GLU A 86 8.29 6.10 14.08
CA GLU A 86 9.20 4.97 14.21
C GLU A 86 8.53 3.71 13.68
N CYS A 87 9.34 2.81 13.13
CA CYS A 87 8.84 1.56 12.56
C CYS A 87 9.70 0.38 12.94
N GLU A 88 9.07 -0.70 13.35
CA GLU A 88 9.66 -2.01 13.54
C GLU A 88 9.24 -2.93 12.39
N THR A 89 10.20 -3.66 11.83
CA THR A 89 9.96 -4.54 10.69
C THR A 89 10.37 -5.96 11.06
N HIS A 90 9.48 -6.91 10.81
CA HIS A 90 9.70 -8.33 11.05
C HIS A 90 9.79 -9.09 9.73
N GLY A 91 10.98 -9.54 9.39
CA GLY A 91 11.28 -10.41 8.27
C GLY A 91 12.47 -11.30 8.61
N SER A 92 12.72 -12.31 7.80
CA SER A 92 13.88 -13.20 7.89
C SER A 92 14.39 -13.52 6.48
N PRO A 93 15.61 -14.10 6.35
CA PRO A 93 16.09 -14.53 5.04
C PRO A 93 15.18 -15.55 4.34
N GLU A 94 14.54 -16.43 5.11
CA GLU A 94 13.64 -17.48 4.61
C GLU A 94 12.25 -16.95 4.29
N ALA A 95 11.81 -15.91 5.02
CA ALA A 95 10.52 -15.25 4.85
C ALA A 95 10.72 -13.72 4.98
N PRO A 96 11.27 -13.07 3.95
CA PRO A 96 11.50 -11.63 3.98
C PRO A 96 10.20 -10.85 4.09
N LEU A 97 10.27 -9.65 4.68
CA LEU A 97 9.19 -8.71 4.51
C LEU A 97 9.08 -8.37 3.02
N LEU A 98 7.87 -8.43 2.49
CA LEU A 98 7.55 -8.06 1.11
C LEU A 98 6.36 -7.14 1.07
N GLY A 99 6.42 -6.12 0.23
CA GLY A 99 5.33 -5.18 0.08
C GLY A 99 5.41 -4.35 -1.19
N VAL A 100 4.36 -3.58 -1.39
CA VAL A 100 4.20 -2.63 -2.50
C VAL A 100 3.82 -1.28 -1.91
N SER A 101 4.42 -0.21 -2.41
CA SER A 101 4.04 1.16 -2.10
C SER A 101 3.50 1.84 -3.35
N VAL A 102 2.35 2.49 -3.23
CA VAL A 102 1.72 3.27 -4.30
C VAL A 102 1.67 4.73 -3.86
N LYS A 103 2.51 5.57 -4.46
CA LYS A 103 2.59 6.99 -4.17
C LYS A 103 1.37 7.72 -4.71
N PHE A 104 0.80 8.64 -3.92
CA PHE A 104 -0.32 9.46 -4.37
C PHE A 104 0.12 10.48 -5.40
N ASP A 105 -0.71 10.65 -6.41
CA ASP A 105 -0.65 11.73 -7.38
C ASP A 105 -1.80 12.69 -7.09
N PRO A 106 -1.52 13.95 -6.71
CA PRO A 106 -2.57 14.92 -6.42
C PRO A 106 -3.53 15.19 -7.59
N ALA A 107 -3.01 15.16 -8.82
CA ALA A 107 -3.84 15.38 -10.01
C ALA A 107 -4.82 14.21 -10.23
N LEU A 108 -4.33 12.97 -10.10
CA LEU A 108 -5.18 11.78 -10.17
C LEU A 108 -6.22 11.76 -9.04
N LEU A 109 -5.81 12.08 -7.81
CA LEU A 109 -6.73 12.14 -6.66
C LEU A 109 -7.83 13.19 -6.91
N SER A 110 -7.48 14.40 -7.34
CA SER A 110 -8.43 15.47 -7.61
C SER A 110 -9.43 15.08 -8.71
N GLU A 111 -8.95 14.48 -9.79
CA GLU A 111 -9.81 13.96 -10.87
C GLU A 111 -10.79 12.91 -10.35
N MET A 112 -10.29 11.94 -9.58
CA MET A 112 -11.11 10.85 -9.06
C MET A 112 -12.14 11.33 -8.05
N VAL A 113 -11.74 12.19 -7.11
CA VAL A 113 -12.64 12.79 -6.11
C VAL A 113 -13.75 13.57 -6.79
N THR A 114 -13.43 14.36 -7.83
CA THR A 114 -14.41 15.09 -8.63
C THR A 114 -15.38 14.15 -9.34
N ALA A 115 -14.85 13.09 -9.97
CA ALA A 115 -15.69 12.11 -10.69
C ALA A 115 -16.58 11.29 -9.75
N MET A 116 -16.13 10.99 -8.55
CA MET A 116 -16.91 10.27 -7.54
C MET A 116 -18.03 11.12 -6.93
N GLY A 117 -17.86 12.44 -6.91
CA GLY A 117 -18.86 13.36 -6.32
C GLY A 117 -19.10 13.09 -4.83
N ASP A 118 -20.30 13.43 -4.36
CA ASP A 118 -20.74 13.19 -2.99
C ASP A 118 -21.16 11.73 -2.82
N ILE A 119 -20.21 10.88 -2.44
CA ILE A 119 -20.51 9.52 -2.04
C ILE A 119 -20.73 9.43 -0.53
N HIS A 120 -21.53 8.45 -0.13
CA HIS A 120 -21.65 8.12 1.29
C HIS A 120 -20.28 7.68 1.81
N GLN A 121 -19.70 8.48 2.69
CA GLN A 121 -18.39 8.20 3.27
C GLN A 121 -18.54 7.51 4.62
N PRO A 122 -17.57 6.64 4.99
CA PRO A 122 -17.48 6.13 6.35
C PRO A 122 -17.37 7.29 7.34
N GLN A 123 -18.04 7.17 8.49
CA GLN A 123 -17.96 8.17 9.57
C GLN A 123 -16.68 8.00 10.43
N THR A 124 -15.61 7.56 9.83
CA THR A 124 -14.32 7.39 10.50
C THR A 124 -13.57 8.71 10.48
N ALA A 125 -13.01 9.12 11.61
CA ALA A 125 -12.21 10.33 11.68
C ALA A 125 -10.99 10.22 10.76
N PRO A 126 -10.72 11.22 9.91
CA PRO A 126 -9.53 11.24 9.09
C PRO A 126 -8.27 11.18 9.94
N MET A 127 -7.37 10.26 9.62
CA MET A 127 -6.10 10.08 10.32
C MET A 127 -4.95 10.25 9.34
N PRO A 128 -3.84 10.91 9.76
CA PRO A 128 -2.68 11.10 8.87
C PRO A 128 -1.95 9.80 8.54
N MET A 129 -2.12 8.78 9.38
CA MET A 129 -1.57 7.44 9.21
C MET A 129 -2.51 6.42 9.84
N ALA A 130 -3.03 5.49 9.07
CA ALA A 130 -3.95 4.47 9.57
C ALA A 130 -3.87 3.17 8.75
N SER A 131 -4.02 2.05 9.45
CA SER A 131 -4.14 0.71 8.83
C SER A 131 -5.61 0.39 8.60
N VAL A 132 -5.91 -0.11 7.41
CA VAL A 132 -7.26 -0.47 6.97
C VAL A 132 -7.28 -1.93 6.51
N ALA A 133 -8.29 -2.69 6.92
CA ALA A 133 -8.47 -4.06 6.44
C ALA A 133 -8.86 -4.06 4.96
N MET A 134 -8.24 -4.93 4.18
CA MET A 134 -8.58 -5.10 2.77
C MET A 134 -9.93 -5.77 2.59
N ASN A 135 -10.76 -5.19 1.74
CA ASN A 135 -11.91 -5.87 1.17
C ASN A 135 -11.54 -6.63 -0.11
N ASP A 136 -12.47 -7.39 -0.67
CA ASP A 136 -12.25 -8.19 -1.89
C ASP A 136 -11.87 -7.32 -3.10
N GLY A 137 -12.44 -6.12 -3.23
CA GLY A 137 -12.13 -5.17 -4.29
C GLY A 137 -10.67 -4.70 -4.25
N MET A 138 -10.19 -4.30 -3.07
CA MET A 138 -8.80 -3.90 -2.87
C MET A 138 -7.85 -5.07 -3.14
N GLN A 139 -8.15 -6.26 -2.62
CA GLN A 139 -7.33 -7.45 -2.87
C GLN A 139 -7.18 -7.73 -4.37
N ALA A 140 -8.29 -7.71 -5.11
CA ALA A 140 -8.29 -7.91 -6.54
C ALA A 140 -7.50 -6.83 -7.29
N ALA A 141 -7.65 -5.56 -6.91
CA ALA A 141 -6.94 -4.44 -7.52
C ALA A 141 -5.42 -4.54 -7.32
N VAL A 142 -4.98 -4.86 -6.11
CA VAL A 142 -3.55 -5.02 -5.78
C VAL A 142 -2.93 -6.19 -6.53
N LEU A 143 -3.62 -7.33 -6.64
CA LEU A 143 -3.13 -8.47 -7.41
C LEU A 143 -3.02 -8.16 -8.91
N ARG A 144 -3.98 -7.43 -9.48
CA ARG A 144 -3.90 -6.98 -10.87
C ARG A 144 -2.72 -6.05 -11.09
N LEU A 145 -2.51 -5.09 -10.20
CA LEU A 145 -1.34 -4.21 -10.25
C LEU A 145 -0.03 -5.00 -10.22
N ALA A 146 0.10 -5.93 -9.26
CA ALA A 146 1.31 -6.73 -9.12
C ALA A 146 1.60 -7.59 -10.35
N ARG A 147 0.58 -8.19 -10.97
CA ARG A 147 0.73 -8.95 -12.23
C ARG A 147 1.21 -8.06 -13.38
N THR A 148 0.66 -6.87 -13.49
CA THR A 148 1.05 -5.89 -14.52
C THR A 148 2.54 -5.54 -14.45
N LEU A 149 3.15 -5.53 -13.27
CA LEU A 149 4.58 -5.23 -13.10
C LEU A 149 5.53 -6.24 -13.77
N HIS A 150 5.04 -7.39 -14.22
CA HIS A 150 5.85 -8.42 -14.88
C HIS A 150 6.01 -8.22 -16.39
N ASP A 151 5.24 -7.34 -17.00
CA ASP A 151 5.21 -7.15 -18.45
C ASP A 151 5.33 -5.68 -18.84
N ASP A 152 6.31 -5.35 -19.69
CA ASP A 152 6.59 -3.96 -20.08
C ASP A 152 5.46 -3.35 -20.91
N VAL A 153 4.83 -4.15 -21.78
CA VAL A 153 3.72 -3.67 -22.62
C VAL A 153 2.49 -3.42 -21.75
N GLU A 154 2.19 -4.33 -20.82
CA GLU A 154 1.08 -4.16 -19.91
C GLU A 154 1.31 -2.95 -18.96
N CYS A 155 2.53 -2.76 -18.46
CA CYS A 155 2.87 -1.57 -17.66
C CYS A 155 2.63 -0.27 -18.43
N SER A 156 3.11 -0.19 -19.67
CA SER A 156 2.97 1.04 -20.48
C SER A 156 1.54 1.31 -20.92
N THR A 157 0.71 0.28 -21.09
CA THR A 157 -0.67 0.44 -21.57
C THR A 157 -1.71 0.47 -20.45
N MET A 158 -1.51 -0.31 -19.39
CA MET A 158 -2.49 -0.51 -18.31
C MET A 158 -2.03 -0.06 -16.93
N GLY A 159 -0.76 0.34 -16.78
CA GLY A 159 -0.19 0.66 -15.49
C GLY A 159 -0.95 1.75 -14.74
N ASP A 160 -1.27 2.86 -15.38
CA ASP A 160 -2.04 3.95 -14.78
C ASP A 160 -3.46 3.51 -14.40
N ALA A 161 -4.09 2.68 -15.22
CA ALA A 161 -5.41 2.12 -14.90
C ALA A 161 -5.36 1.21 -13.67
N ARG A 162 -4.28 0.43 -13.50
CA ARG A 162 -4.09 -0.42 -12.32
C ARG A 162 -3.86 0.39 -11.03
N ILE A 163 -3.06 1.46 -11.12
CA ILE A 163 -2.87 2.39 -10.01
C ILE A 163 -4.22 3.04 -9.65
N ARG A 164 -4.97 3.48 -10.66
CA ARG A 164 -6.30 4.08 -10.49
C ARG A 164 -7.27 3.13 -9.76
N ASP A 165 -7.28 1.84 -10.11
CA ASP A 165 -8.08 0.82 -9.42
C ASP A 165 -7.77 0.76 -7.92
N VAL A 166 -6.49 0.67 -7.57
CA VAL A 166 -6.05 0.58 -6.17
C VAL A 166 -6.42 1.86 -5.39
N VAL A 167 -6.18 3.02 -5.97
CA VAL A 167 -6.54 4.31 -5.37
C VAL A 167 -8.05 4.45 -5.20
N PHE A 168 -8.83 3.98 -6.18
CA PHE A 168 -10.30 3.98 -6.10
C PHE A 168 -10.82 3.13 -4.93
N GLU A 169 -10.29 1.93 -4.74
CA GLU A 169 -10.68 1.08 -3.61
C GLU A 169 -10.33 1.74 -2.27
N ALA A 170 -9.17 2.39 -2.18
CA ALA A 170 -8.78 3.11 -0.96
C ALA A 170 -9.67 4.33 -0.69
N LEU A 171 -10.07 5.07 -1.72
CA LEU A 171 -11.00 6.21 -1.59
C LEU A 171 -12.39 5.81 -1.11
N LYS A 172 -12.83 4.58 -1.39
CA LYS A 172 -14.08 4.02 -0.85
C LYS A 172 -13.93 3.47 0.56
N GLY A 173 -12.69 3.21 0.99
CA GLY A 173 -12.37 2.59 2.27
C GLY A 173 -12.50 3.55 3.46
N GLU A 174 -12.22 3.02 4.65
CA GLU A 174 -12.39 3.75 5.92
C GLU A 174 -11.61 5.07 6.00
N GLN A 175 -10.46 5.18 5.34
CA GLN A 175 -9.63 6.39 5.30
C GLN A 175 -9.80 7.20 4.01
N GLY A 176 -10.81 6.91 3.21
CA GLY A 176 -11.19 7.73 2.06
C GLY A 176 -11.34 9.22 2.39
N PRO A 177 -11.99 9.60 3.50
CA PRO A 177 -12.07 11.00 3.92
C PRO A 177 -10.71 11.68 4.10
N ALA A 178 -9.72 10.98 4.66
CA ALA A 178 -8.37 11.51 4.81
C ALA A 178 -7.66 11.73 3.46
N MET A 179 -7.88 10.82 2.49
CA MET A 179 -7.35 10.97 1.13
C MET A 179 -8.01 12.11 0.37
N ARG A 180 -9.33 12.28 0.52
CA ARG A 180 -10.09 13.39 -0.10
C ARG A 180 -9.63 14.76 0.41
N ALA A 181 -9.19 14.84 1.66
CA ALA A 181 -8.69 16.06 2.26
C ALA A 181 -7.32 16.53 1.70
N LEU A 182 -6.68 15.74 0.83
CA LEU A 182 -5.44 16.10 0.15
C LEU A 182 -5.66 16.98 -1.10
N VAL A 183 -6.90 17.12 -1.57
CA VAL A 183 -7.23 17.80 -2.82
C VAL A 183 -8.47 18.69 -2.69
#